data_bd9e4205c562b4d5d757c1ef3f75f5cc
#
_entry.id   bd9e4205c562b4d5d757c1ef3f75f5cc
#
_cell.length_a   1.000
_cell.length_b   1.000
_cell.length_c   1.000
_cell.angle_alpha   90.00
_cell.angle_beta   90.00
_cell.angle_gamma   90.00
#
_symmetry.space_group_name_H-M   'P 1'
#
loop_
_entity.id
_entity.type
_entity.pdbx_description
1 polymer ?
#
loop_
_entity_poly.entity_id
_entity_poly.type
_entity_poly.pdbx_seq_one_letter_code
_entity_poly.pdbx_strand_id
1 'polypeptide(L)'
;MDIQQAVFTQLKVDIESLGYDVYDGKLPSEGTPYPFVYLGNSNQSDNSTKAGNIGTVSQMIHVWHNDVQKRGTVSAMLADIKDVCRELERKYPVILSGMTQDILPDNTTKQPLLHGVLTVNFKF
;
A
#
# COMPACT_ATOMS: atom_id res chain seq x y z
N MET A 1 7.74 20.19 3.90
CA MET A 1 6.82 19.20 3.30
C MET A 1 6.71 18.01 4.23
N ASP A 2 5.51 17.57 4.49
CA ASP A 2 5.26 16.33 5.25
C ASP A 2 5.32 15.16 4.26
N ILE A 3 6.45 14.48 4.22
CA ILE A 3 6.70 13.39 3.28
C ILE A 3 5.74 12.22 3.52
N GLN A 4 5.51 11.86 4.79
CA GLN A 4 4.62 10.74 5.12
C GLN A 4 3.20 10.98 4.58
N GLN A 5 2.65 12.16 4.83
CA GLN A 5 1.31 12.50 4.34
C GLN A 5 1.26 12.62 2.82
N ALA A 6 2.31 13.20 2.22
CA ALA A 6 2.38 13.35 0.77
C ALA A 6 2.41 11.98 0.07
N VAL A 7 3.19 11.04 0.57
CA VAL A 7 3.25 9.67 0.04
C VAL A 7 1.90 9.00 0.17
N PHE A 8 1.27 9.08 1.34
CA PHE A 8 -0.04 8.47 1.59
C PHE A 8 -1.11 9.01 0.63
N THR A 9 -1.21 10.32 0.53
CA THR A 9 -2.23 10.98 -0.30
C THR A 9 -2.03 10.63 -1.77
N GLN A 10 -0.78 10.66 -2.24
CA GLN A 10 -0.50 10.38 -3.65
C GLN A 10 -0.75 8.91 -3.98
N LEU A 11 -0.39 7.99 -3.09
CA LEU A 11 -0.69 6.56 -3.27
C LEU A 11 -2.19 6.34 -3.41
N LYS A 12 -2.98 6.95 -2.55
CA LYS A 12 -4.44 6.81 -2.59
C LYS A 12 -5.00 7.28 -3.94
N VAL A 13 -4.62 8.47 -4.36
CA VAL A 13 -5.08 9.07 -5.63
C VAL A 13 -4.67 8.20 -6.81
N ASP A 14 -3.42 7.78 -6.87
CA ASP A 14 -2.89 7.04 -8.02
C ASP A 14 -3.45 5.62 -8.08
N ILE A 15 -3.64 4.95 -6.94
CA ILE A 15 -4.26 3.61 -6.92
C ILE A 15 -5.73 3.71 -7.34
N GLU A 16 -6.46 4.72 -6.85
CA GLU A 16 -7.84 4.96 -7.28
C GLU A 16 -7.92 5.22 -8.78
N SER A 17 -6.93 5.89 -9.35
CA SER A 17 -6.86 6.15 -10.80
C SER A 17 -6.72 4.88 -11.64
N LEU A 18 -6.27 3.78 -11.04
CA LEU A 18 -6.23 2.48 -11.71
C LEU A 18 -7.61 1.82 -11.79
N GLY A 19 -8.61 2.38 -11.12
CA GLY A 19 -9.96 1.83 -11.07
C GLY A 19 -10.25 0.96 -9.85
N TYR A 20 -9.33 0.92 -8.89
CA TYR A 20 -9.52 0.15 -7.66
C TYR A 20 -10.18 1.00 -6.57
N ASP A 21 -11.03 0.37 -5.77
CA ASP A 21 -11.60 0.99 -4.57
C ASP A 21 -10.53 0.99 -3.47
N VAL A 22 -10.28 2.15 -2.88
CA VAL A 22 -9.26 2.33 -1.85
C VAL A 22 -9.89 2.84 -0.57
N TYR A 23 -9.62 2.16 0.53
CA TYR A 23 -10.10 2.53 1.86
C TYR A 23 -8.91 2.78 2.79
N ASP A 24 -9.14 3.57 3.83
CA ASP A 24 -8.15 3.82 4.87
C ASP A 24 -8.85 4.12 6.20
N GLY A 25 -8.08 4.14 7.29
CA GLY A 25 -8.56 4.44 8.63
C GLY A 25 -9.20 3.25 9.31
N LYS A 26 -10.24 2.70 8.73
CA LYS A 26 -10.90 1.48 9.21
C LYS A 26 -11.30 0.62 8.01
N LEU A 27 -11.43 -0.67 8.24
CA LEU A 27 -11.89 -1.58 7.20
C LEU A 27 -13.31 -1.19 6.77
N PRO A 28 -13.63 -1.36 5.47
CA PRO A 28 -14.97 -1.03 4.99
C PRO A 28 -16.02 -1.95 5.62
N SER A 29 -17.26 -1.49 5.60
CA SER A 29 -18.39 -2.23 6.16
C SER A 29 -18.63 -3.54 5.43
N GLU A 30 -19.27 -4.49 6.12
CA GLU A 30 -19.72 -5.73 5.54
C GLU A 30 -20.59 -5.44 4.31
N GLY A 31 -20.45 -6.25 3.26
CA GLY A 31 -21.15 -6.04 1.99
C GLY A 31 -20.39 -5.19 0.98
N THR A 32 -19.25 -4.64 1.34
CA THR A 32 -18.38 -3.92 0.40
C THR A 32 -17.90 -4.88 -0.69
N PRO A 33 -17.98 -4.47 -1.97
CA PRO A 33 -17.52 -5.33 -3.05
C PRO A 33 -16.03 -5.66 -2.98
N TYR A 34 -15.70 -6.90 -3.28
CA TYR A 34 -14.32 -7.36 -3.45
C TYR A 34 -13.94 -7.39 -4.93
N PRO A 35 -12.67 -7.30 -5.30
CA PRO A 35 -11.53 -6.97 -4.41
C PRO A 35 -11.46 -5.49 -4.10
N PHE A 36 -10.77 -5.15 -3.03
CA PHE A 36 -10.50 -3.75 -2.71
C PHE A 36 -9.10 -3.59 -2.11
N VAL A 37 -8.63 -2.34 -2.09
CA VAL A 37 -7.33 -1.95 -1.53
C VAL A 37 -7.57 -1.23 -0.21
N TYR A 38 -6.73 -1.52 0.77
CA TYR A 38 -6.76 -0.85 2.07
C TYR A 38 -5.36 -0.33 2.39
N LEU A 39 -5.26 0.97 2.63
CA LEU A 39 -4.01 1.58 3.06
C LEU A 39 -3.90 1.46 4.58
N GLY A 40 -2.96 0.62 5.02
CA GLY A 40 -2.78 0.28 6.41
C GLY A 40 -1.76 1.16 7.11
N ASN A 41 -0.95 0.54 7.95
CA ASN A 41 0.00 1.25 8.78
C ASN A 41 1.01 2.04 7.97
N SER A 42 1.31 3.24 8.45
CA SER A 42 2.34 4.12 7.91
C SER A 42 3.27 4.50 9.06
N ASN A 43 4.57 4.45 8.80
CA ASN A 43 5.58 4.77 9.79
C ASN A 43 6.63 5.67 9.16
N GLN A 44 7.05 6.71 9.89
CA GLN A 44 8.16 7.55 9.47
C GLN A 44 9.20 7.58 10.58
N SER A 45 10.45 7.30 10.20
CA SER A 45 11.61 7.42 11.07
C SER A 45 12.53 8.50 10.53
N ASP A 46 12.86 9.47 11.36
CA ASP A 46 13.71 10.60 11.00
C ASP A 46 15.06 10.51 11.70
N ASN A 47 16.11 10.85 10.96
CA ASN A 47 17.43 11.04 11.52
C ASN A 47 17.92 12.44 11.16
N SER A 48 18.27 13.24 12.17
CA SER A 48 18.83 14.56 11.97
C SER A 48 20.34 14.45 11.81
N THR A 49 20.89 15.11 10.79
CA THR A 49 22.32 15.20 10.55
C THR A 49 22.71 16.66 10.37
N LYS A 50 24.02 16.93 10.34
CA LYS A 50 24.52 18.29 10.02
C LYS A 50 24.14 18.73 8.61
N ALA A 51 23.89 17.77 7.70
CA ALA A 51 23.51 18.05 6.32
C ALA A 51 22.00 18.21 6.15
N GLY A 52 21.18 17.99 7.20
CA GLY A 52 19.73 18.09 7.17
C GLY A 52 19.04 16.86 7.72
N ASN A 53 17.74 16.77 7.50
CA ASN A 53 16.94 15.62 7.92
C ASN A 53 16.93 14.57 6.83
N ILE A 54 17.21 13.33 7.23
CA ILE A 54 17.04 12.14 6.40
C ILE A 54 16.13 11.18 7.13
N GLY A 55 15.47 10.30 6.40
CA GLY A 55 14.56 9.37 7.04
C GLY A 55 14.02 8.31 6.11
N THR A 56 13.09 7.54 6.65
CA THR A 56 12.41 6.48 5.92
C THR A 56 10.91 6.55 6.22
N VAL A 57 10.11 6.40 5.17
CA VAL A 57 8.66 6.19 5.29
C VAL A 57 8.36 4.76 4.87
N SER A 58 7.68 4.02 5.73
CA SER A 58 7.19 2.68 5.46
C SER A 58 5.67 2.72 5.35
N GLN A 59 5.12 2.18 4.27
CA GLN A 59 3.67 2.14 4.05
C GLN A 59 3.24 0.71 3.77
N MET A 60 2.25 0.23 4.52
CA MET A 60 1.60 -1.05 4.24
C MET A 60 0.37 -0.84 3.36
N ILE A 61 0.24 -1.66 2.34
CA ILE A 61 -0.88 -1.63 1.40
C ILE A 61 -1.46 -3.05 1.35
N HIS A 62 -2.75 -3.16 1.59
CA HIS A 62 -3.45 -4.45 1.63
C HIS A 62 -4.38 -4.58 0.44
N VAL A 63 -4.46 -5.79 -0.13
CA VAL A 63 -5.44 -6.15 -1.13
C VAL A 63 -6.26 -7.31 -0.58
N TRP A 64 -7.58 -7.15 -0.54
CA TRP A 64 -8.48 -8.19 -0.04
C TRP A 64 -9.36 -8.72 -1.17
N HIS A 65 -9.47 -10.04 -1.24
CA HIS A 65 -10.37 -10.71 -2.17
C HIS A 65 -11.12 -11.82 -1.44
N ASN A 66 -12.38 -12.02 -1.82
CA ASN A 66 -13.21 -13.06 -1.20
C ASN A 66 -13.24 -14.37 -2.02
N ASP A 67 -12.37 -14.50 -3.00
CA ASP A 67 -12.21 -15.73 -3.78
C ASP A 67 -10.76 -16.18 -3.67
N VAL A 68 -10.54 -17.24 -2.87
CA VAL A 68 -9.19 -17.75 -2.61
C VAL A 68 -8.52 -18.36 -3.85
N GLN A 69 -9.28 -18.61 -4.92
CA GLN A 69 -8.75 -19.10 -6.19
C GLN A 69 -8.27 -17.98 -7.09
N LYS A 70 -8.55 -16.72 -6.74
CA LYS A 70 -8.16 -15.53 -7.52
C LYS A 70 -6.81 -14.95 -7.10
N ARG A 71 -5.86 -15.84 -6.83
CA ARG A 71 -4.49 -15.43 -6.48
C ARG A 71 -3.84 -14.59 -7.59
N GLY A 72 -4.09 -14.96 -8.86
CA GLY A 72 -3.59 -14.19 -9.99
C GLY A 72 -4.14 -12.76 -10.05
N THR A 73 -5.40 -12.57 -9.67
CA THR A 73 -6.02 -11.23 -9.60
C THR A 73 -5.33 -10.38 -8.53
N VAL A 74 -5.13 -10.94 -7.33
CA VAL A 74 -4.45 -10.24 -6.23
C VAL A 74 -3.01 -9.90 -6.63
N SER A 75 -2.31 -10.84 -7.24
CA SER A 75 -0.94 -10.63 -7.71
C SER A 75 -0.85 -9.52 -8.76
N ALA A 76 -1.79 -9.48 -9.70
CA ALA A 76 -1.85 -8.43 -10.73
C ALA A 76 -2.12 -7.06 -10.12
N MET A 77 -3.03 -6.99 -9.14
CA MET A 77 -3.30 -5.74 -8.43
C MET A 77 -2.05 -5.23 -7.70
N LEU A 78 -1.34 -6.13 -7.02
CA LEU A 78 -0.10 -5.78 -6.33
C LEU A 78 0.97 -5.30 -7.31
N ALA A 79 1.07 -5.91 -8.49
CA ALA A 79 2.01 -5.48 -9.52
C ALA A 79 1.71 -4.05 -10.00
N ASP A 80 0.44 -3.73 -10.22
CA ASP A 80 0.00 -2.38 -10.61
C ASP A 80 0.32 -1.37 -9.51
N ILE A 81 0.09 -1.74 -8.26
CA ILE A 81 0.38 -0.88 -7.11
C ILE A 81 1.88 -0.64 -6.98
N LYS A 82 2.71 -1.65 -7.24
CA LYS A 82 4.16 -1.48 -7.23
C LYS A 82 4.61 -0.46 -8.28
N ASP A 83 3.99 -0.47 -9.45
CA ASP A 83 4.30 0.51 -10.49
C ASP A 83 3.95 1.93 -10.04
N VAL A 84 2.81 2.09 -9.36
CA VAL A 84 2.44 3.36 -8.73
C VAL A 84 3.50 3.81 -7.73
N CYS A 85 3.99 2.90 -6.90
CA CYS A 85 5.04 3.20 -5.92
C CYS A 85 6.34 3.66 -6.60
N ARG A 86 6.73 3.05 -7.70
CA ARG A 86 7.94 3.45 -8.45
C ARG A 86 7.79 4.85 -9.02
N GLU A 87 6.60 5.23 -9.45
CA GLU A 87 6.35 6.57 -10.00
C GLU A 87 6.46 7.69 -8.97
N LEU A 88 6.35 7.37 -7.68
CA LEU A 88 6.47 8.39 -6.63
C LEU A 88 7.83 9.08 -6.63
N GLU A 89 8.89 8.41 -7.07
CA GLU A 89 10.24 8.98 -7.16
C GLU A 89 10.28 10.19 -8.12
N ARG A 90 9.36 10.24 -9.07
CA ARG A 90 9.27 11.35 -10.03
C ARG A 90 8.46 12.52 -9.49
N LYS A 91 7.65 12.30 -8.47
CA LYS A 91 6.72 13.31 -7.94
C LYS A 91 7.21 13.94 -6.65
N TYR A 92 8.03 13.24 -5.89
CA TYR A 92 8.51 13.67 -4.58
C TYR A 92 9.99 13.34 -4.42
N PRO A 93 10.70 14.05 -3.53
CA PRO A 93 12.12 13.79 -3.28
C PRO A 93 12.29 12.54 -2.40
N VAL A 94 11.85 11.41 -2.89
CA VAL A 94 11.96 10.11 -2.21
C VAL A 94 12.63 9.10 -3.13
N ILE A 95 13.26 8.11 -2.53
CA ILE A 95 13.87 6.98 -3.24
C ILE A 95 13.22 5.71 -2.72
N LEU A 96 12.67 4.92 -3.63
CA LEU A 96 12.11 3.61 -3.30
C LEU A 96 13.26 2.69 -2.89
N SER A 97 13.29 2.30 -1.62
CA SER A 97 14.40 1.51 -1.07
C SER A 97 14.10 0.03 -0.95
N GLY A 98 12.85 -0.37 -1.02
CA GLY A 98 12.49 -1.78 -1.00
C GLY A 98 10.98 -1.99 -0.96
N MET A 99 10.57 -3.17 -1.42
CA MET A 99 9.19 -3.63 -1.35
C MET A 99 9.18 -5.10 -0.97
N THR A 100 8.28 -5.47 -0.06
CA THR A 100 8.04 -6.85 0.33
C THR A 100 6.58 -7.21 0.07
N GLN A 101 6.35 -8.33 -0.59
CA GLN A 101 5.02 -8.76 -0.97
C GLN A 101 4.72 -10.13 -0.39
N ASP A 102 3.57 -10.25 0.29
CA ASP A 102 3.06 -11.51 0.79
C ASP A 102 1.63 -11.70 0.29
N ILE A 103 1.26 -12.93 -0.02
CA ILE A 103 -0.12 -13.30 -0.36
C ILE A 103 -0.49 -14.46 0.53
N LEU A 104 -1.47 -14.24 1.42
CA LEU A 104 -1.82 -15.19 2.48
C LEU A 104 -3.31 -15.51 2.44
N PRO A 105 -3.71 -16.77 2.72
CA PRO A 105 -5.11 -17.04 3.00
C PRO A 105 -5.47 -16.49 4.39
N ASP A 106 -6.66 -15.92 4.52
CA ASP A 106 -7.20 -15.47 5.80
C ASP A 106 -8.48 -16.26 6.09
N ASN A 107 -8.40 -17.17 7.05
CA ASN A 107 -9.50 -18.04 7.46
C ASN A 107 -10.10 -17.61 8.81
N THR A 108 -9.82 -16.40 9.26
CA THR A 108 -10.32 -15.88 10.55
C THR A 108 -11.76 -15.40 10.46
N THR A 109 -12.29 -15.22 9.26
CA THR A 109 -13.66 -14.83 9.01
C THR A 109 -14.49 -16.03 8.59
N LYS A 110 -15.84 -15.90 8.60
CA LYS A 110 -16.74 -16.97 8.15
C LYS A 110 -16.50 -17.37 6.72
N GLN A 111 -16.18 -16.38 5.88
CA GLN A 111 -15.84 -16.60 4.48
C GLN A 111 -14.32 -16.52 4.35
N PRO A 112 -13.68 -17.54 3.75
CA PRO A 112 -12.24 -17.47 3.50
C PRO A 112 -11.89 -16.30 2.59
N LEU A 113 -10.85 -15.57 2.95
CA LEU A 113 -10.36 -14.42 2.19
C LEU A 113 -8.94 -14.68 1.72
N LEU A 114 -8.58 -14.03 0.62
CA LEU A 114 -7.21 -13.94 0.16
C LEU A 114 -6.71 -12.54 0.47
N HIS A 115 -5.54 -12.45 1.12
CA HIS A 115 -4.98 -11.21 1.63
C HIS A 115 -3.59 -10.98 1.04
N GLY A 116 -3.48 -9.98 0.18
CA GLY A 116 -2.19 -9.51 -0.30
C GLY A 116 -1.67 -8.38 0.59
N VAL A 117 -0.41 -8.43 0.95
CA VAL A 117 0.24 -7.39 1.76
C VAL A 117 1.48 -6.91 1.03
N LEU A 118 1.54 -5.62 0.77
CA LEU A 118 2.71 -4.96 0.21
C LEU A 118 3.24 -3.98 1.25
N THR A 119 4.50 -4.13 1.62
CA THR A 119 5.19 -3.16 2.46
C THR A 119 6.20 -2.42 1.60
N VAL A 120 6.09 -1.11 1.54
CA VAL A 120 6.92 -0.26 0.69
C VAL A 120 7.72 0.69 1.55
N ASN A 121 9.01 0.80 1.27
CA ASN A 121 9.91 1.68 2.01
C ASN A 121 10.47 2.75 1.08
N PHE A 122 10.37 3.99 1.50
CA PHE A 122 10.94 5.14 0.79
C PHE A 122 11.94 5.84 1.69
N LYS A 123 13.07 6.22 1.12
CA LYS A 123 14.08 7.06 1.80
C LYS A 123 13.97 8.49 1.30
N PHE A 124 14.25 9.41 2.20
CA PHE A 124 14.31 10.83 1.85
C PHE A 124 15.42 11.55 2.58
#